data_a4e90da302f39d49007895b353d3092c
#
_entry.id   a4e90da302f39d49007895b353d3092c
#
_cell.length_a   1.000
_cell.length_b   1.000
_cell.length_c   1.000
_cell.angle_alpha   90.00
_cell.angle_beta   90.00
_cell.angle_gamma   90.00
#
_symmetry.space_group_name_H-M   'P 1'
#
loop_
_entity.id
_entity.type
_entity.pdbx_description
1 polymer ?
#
loop_
_entity_poly.entity_id
_entity_poly.type
_entity_poly.pdbx_seq_one_letter_code
_entity_poly.pdbx_strand_id
1 'polypeptide(L)'
;SPNINYADASPECLTEIEENKGTAEMALQWAIEQRKNGNGGILTFTFHWFSPLGGRDKSFYTEHTDFDAREVLKEGTPERAAFYHDMDVIAEILRHFQEERIPILWRPFHESYGTWFWWGAQGPEVARNLYHLMFDYYTGEKDLHNLLWVWNSDIPKAYPGDEYVDVVSMDVYLPEY
;
A
#
# COMPACT_ATOMS: atom_id res chain seq x y z
N SER A 1 0.33 0.63 17.58
CA SER A 1 -0.29 0.21 16.33
C SER A 1 -1.56 1.01 16.10
N PRO A 2 -1.64 1.67 15.00
CA PRO A 2 -2.77 2.55 14.72
C PRO A 2 -4.06 1.77 14.47
N ASN A 3 -5.16 2.44 14.62
CA ASN A 3 -6.54 2.03 14.73
C ASN A 3 -7.18 1.38 13.49
N ILE A 4 -6.44 0.64 12.66
CA ILE A 4 -7.06 -0.23 11.67
C ILE A 4 -7.77 -1.35 12.43
N ASN A 5 -9.06 -1.48 12.17
CA ASN A 5 -9.85 -2.52 12.84
C ASN A 5 -9.62 -3.87 12.18
N TYR A 6 -8.94 -4.75 12.88
CA TYR A 6 -8.67 -6.13 12.45
C TYR A 6 -9.59 -7.17 13.12
N ALA A 7 -10.65 -6.72 13.79
CA ALA A 7 -11.50 -7.63 14.56
C ALA A 7 -12.11 -8.76 13.73
N ASP A 8 -12.34 -8.51 12.43
CA ASP A 8 -12.95 -9.46 11.50
C ASP A 8 -11.91 -10.13 10.56
N ALA A 9 -10.62 -10.00 10.87
CA ALA A 9 -9.57 -10.63 10.07
C ALA A 9 -9.52 -12.14 10.28
N SER A 10 -9.16 -12.88 9.23
CA SER A 10 -8.95 -14.34 9.32
C SER A 10 -7.77 -14.67 10.25
N PRO A 11 -7.67 -15.92 10.76
CA PRO A 11 -6.53 -16.33 11.59
C PRO A 11 -5.18 -16.16 10.90
N GLU A 12 -5.08 -16.43 9.59
CA GLU A 12 -3.87 -16.22 8.80
C GLU A 12 -3.50 -14.74 8.77
N CYS A 13 -4.48 -13.87 8.54
CA CYS A 13 -4.30 -12.43 8.55
C CYS A 13 -3.84 -11.89 9.91
N LEU A 14 -4.41 -12.39 10.99
CA LEU A 14 -3.99 -12.01 12.35
C LEU A 14 -2.55 -12.46 12.63
N THR A 15 -2.14 -13.61 12.15
CA THR A 15 -0.76 -14.09 12.25
C THR A 15 0.20 -13.15 11.52
N GLU A 16 -0.10 -12.79 10.28
CA GLU A 16 0.72 -11.87 9.50
C GLU A 16 0.83 -10.47 10.15
N ILE A 17 -0.26 -9.96 10.71
CA ILE A 17 -0.26 -8.69 11.44
C ILE A 17 0.71 -8.75 12.64
N GLU A 18 0.67 -9.82 13.41
CA GLU A 18 1.56 -9.97 14.58
C GLU A 18 3.02 -10.13 14.19
N GLU A 19 3.32 -10.90 13.11
CA GLU A 19 4.67 -11.08 12.58
C GLU A 19 5.28 -9.77 12.04
N ASN A 20 4.45 -8.89 11.50
CA ASN A 20 4.89 -7.59 10.95
C ASN A 20 4.79 -6.42 11.94
N LYS A 21 4.41 -6.69 13.18
CA LYS A 21 4.26 -5.68 14.22
C LYS A 21 5.60 -4.97 14.51
N GLY A 22 5.57 -3.65 14.48
CA GLY A 22 6.76 -2.83 14.75
C GLY A 22 7.75 -2.72 13.58
N THR A 23 7.45 -3.30 12.42
CA THR A 23 8.34 -3.25 11.25
C THR A 23 8.65 -1.82 10.80
N ALA A 24 7.66 -0.94 10.80
CA ALA A 24 7.84 0.46 10.41
C ALA A 24 8.76 1.20 11.39
N GLU A 25 8.56 1.00 12.69
CA GLU A 25 9.40 1.59 13.75
C GLU A 25 10.84 1.08 13.67
N MET A 26 11.04 -0.22 13.44
CA MET A 26 12.38 -0.79 13.25
C MET A 26 13.06 -0.23 12.00
N ALA A 27 12.34 -0.10 10.89
CA ALA A 27 12.86 0.48 9.66
C ALA A 27 13.26 1.94 9.83
N LEU A 28 12.46 2.72 10.57
CA LEU A 28 12.76 4.12 10.89
C LEU A 28 14.04 4.23 11.73
N GLN A 29 14.14 3.44 12.78
CA GLN A 29 15.33 3.44 13.64
C GLN A 29 16.59 3.02 12.86
N TRP A 30 16.49 1.96 12.07
CA TRP A 30 17.59 1.53 11.19
C TRP A 30 18.04 2.65 10.24
N ALA A 31 17.13 3.34 9.57
CA ALA A 31 17.47 4.40 8.63
C ALA A 31 18.15 5.59 9.33
N ILE A 32 17.69 5.96 10.53
CA ILE A 32 18.31 7.00 11.36
C ILE A 32 19.75 6.61 11.73
N GLU A 33 19.96 5.36 12.14
CA GLU A 33 21.30 4.85 12.50
C GLU A 33 22.23 4.81 11.29
N GLN A 34 21.77 4.32 10.12
CA GLN A 34 22.56 4.32 8.90
C GLN A 34 23.01 5.73 8.53
N ARG A 35 22.12 6.71 8.59
CA ARG A 35 22.45 8.11 8.33
C ARG A 35 23.48 8.67 9.32
N LYS A 36 23.33 8.39 10.62
CA LYS A 36 24.30 8.82 11.66
C LYS A 36 25.70 8.25 11.43
N ASN A 37 25.78 7.03 10.93
CA ASN A 37 27.02 6.32 10.66
C ASN A 37 27.63 6.67 9.30
N GLY A 38 27.01 7.56 8.52
CA GLY A 38 27.46 7.92 7.17
C GLY A 38 27.22 6.80 6.13
N ASN A 39 26.46 5.78 6.47
CA ASN A 39 26.06 4.71 5.57
C ASN A 39 24.83 5.13 4.77
N GLY A 40 24.77 4.68 3.52
CA GLY A 40 23.56 4.77 2.71
C GLY A 40 22.61 3.60 2.99
N GLY A 41 21.36 3.80 2.68
CA GLY A 41 20.33 2.75 2.71
C GLY A 41 19.08 3.22 1.99
N ILE A 42 18.36 2.28 1.40
CA ILE A 42 17.11 2.55 0.71
C ILE A 42 16.04 1.69 1.36
N LEU A 43 14.93 2.33 1.75
CA LEU A 43 13.75 1.65 2.25
C LEU A 43 12.74 1.51 1.12
N THR A 44 12.24 0.30 0.95
CA THR A 44 11.09 0.02 0.09
C THR A 44 9.97 -0.53 0.96
N PHE A 45 8.80 0.10 0.88
CA PHE A 45 7.61 -0.40 1.56
C PHE A 45 6.58 -0.87 0.56
N THR A 46 6.12 -2.09 0.75
CA THR A 46 4.87 -2.61 0.21
C THR A 46 3.81 -2.61 1.30
N PHE A 47 2.58 -2.60 0.90
CA PHE A 47 1.46 -2.68 1.81
C PHE A 47 0.57 -3.86 1.42
N HIS A 48 0.70 -4.97 2.14
CA HIS A 48 -0.27 -6.06 2.07
C HIS A 48 -1.54 -5.61 2.78
N TRP A 49 -2.40 -4.98 2.02
CA TRP A 49 -3.53 -4.23 2.53
C TRP A 49 -4.74 -5.15 2.71
N PHE A 50 -5.03 -5.49 3.95
CA PHE A 50 -6.29 -6.16 4.27
C PHE A 50 -7.44 -5.28 3.81
N SER A 51 -8.44 -5.87 3.17
CA SER A 51 -9.58 -5.12 2.64
C SER A 51 -10.13 -4.16 3.72
N PRO A 52 -10.22 -2.87 3.43
CA PRO A 52 -10.60 -1.86 4.42
C PRO A 52 -11.97 -2.13 5.06
N LEU A 53 -12.87 -2.67 4.25
CA LEU A 53 -14.21 -3.09 4.65
C LEU A 53 -14.46 -4.46 4.02
N GLY A 54 -14.51 -5.50 4.81
CA GLY A 54 -14.79 -6.86 4.34
C GLY A 54 -16.20 -7.29 4.67
N GLY A 55 -16.88 -7.99 3.77
CA GLY A 55 -18.18 -8.59 4.04
C GLY A 55 -18.05 -9.94 4.73
N ARG A 56 -17.21 -10.83 4.21
CA ARG A 56 -17.00 -12.18 4.74
C ARG A 56 -15.79 -12.22 5.66
N ASP A 57 -14.61 -11.93 5.12
CA ASP A 57 -13.36 -11.84 5.85
C ASP A 57 -12.56 -10.62 5.38
N LYS A 58 -11.85 -9.95 6.30
CA LYS A 58 -10.84 -8.99 5.90
C LYS A 58 -9.60 -9.74 5.43
N SER A 59 -9.23 -9.55 4.17
CA SER A 59 -8.07 -10.17 3.57
C SER A 59 -7.51 -9.30 2.45
N PHE A 60 -6.24 -9.45 2.13
CA PHE A 60 -5.69 -8.93 0.89
C PHE A 60 -5.98 -9.85 -0.30
N TYR A 61 -6.25 -11.16 -0.07
CA TYR A 61 -6.64 -12.09 -1.13
C TYR A 61 -8.13 -11.96 -1.50
N THR A 62 -8.37 -11.85 -2.80
CA THR A 62 -9.72 -11.71 -3.36
C THR A 62 -10.65 -12.86 -2.99
N GLU A 63 -10.12 -14.07 -2.88
CA GLU A 63 -10.92 -15.25 -2.54
C GLU A 63 -11.51 -15.22 -1.14
N HIS A 64 -10.93 -14.42 -0.23
CA HIS A 64 -11.34 -14.33 1.18
C HIS A 64 -12.14 -13.07 1.51
N THR A 65 -12.24 -12.10 0.60
CA THR A 65 -12.96 -10.86 0.86
C THR A 65 -14.03 -10.57 -0.19
N ASP A 66 -15.12 -9.96 0.24
CA ASP A 66 -16.18 -9.44 -0.64
C ASP A 66 -15.98 -7.94 -0.96
N PHE A 67 -14.84 -7.36 -0.60
CA PHE A 67 -14.53 -5.95 -0.84
C PHE A 67 -14.46 -5.63 -2.34
N ASP A 68 -15.33 -4.72 -2.78
CA ASP A 68 -15.35 -4.28 -4.18
C ASP A 68 -14.58 -2.96 -4.34
N ALA A 69 -13.38 -3.02 -4.90
CA ALA A 69 -12.55 -1.86 -5.14
C ALA A 69 -13.19 -0.78 -6.05
N ARG A 70 -14.19 -1.14 -6.87
CA ARG A 70 -14.93 -0.18 -7.70
C ARG A 70 -15.76 0.78 -6.87
N GLU A 71 -16.22 0.35 -5.69
CA GLU A 71 -16.99 1.20 -4.78
C GLU A 71 -16.13 2.29 -4.14
N VAL A 72 -14.79 2.06 -4.00
CA VAL A 72 -13.85 3.09 -3.55
C VAL A 72 -13.85 4.31 -4.46
N LEU A 73 -14.05 4.10 -5.76
CA LEU A 73 -14.02 5.17 -6.75
C LEU A 73 -15.31 6.00 -6.80
N LYS A 74 -16.35 5.60 -6.04
CA LYS A 74 -17.63 6.30 -5.95
C LYS A 74 -17.69 7.11 -4.66
N GLU A 75 -18.19 8.34 -4.77
CA GLU A 75 -18.38 9.18 -3.59
C GLU A 75 -19.51 8.67 -2.70
N GLY A 76 -19.33 8.79 -1.38
CA GLY A 76 -20.35 8.47 -0.38
C GLY A 76 -20.52 6.99 -0.06
N THR A 77 -19.68 6.10 -0.61
CA THR A 77 -19.72 4.67 -0.30
C THR A 77 -19.00 4.36 1.01
N PRO A 78 -19.44 3.33 1.74
CA PRO A 78 -18.72 2.84 2.91
C PRO A 78 -17.29 2.37 2.59
N GLU A 79 -17.09 1.74 1.43
CA GLU A 79 -15.79 1.26 0.93
C GLU A 79 -14.80 2.41 0.78
N ARG A 80 -15.25 3.52 0.17
CA ARG A 80 -14.44 4.72 0.05
C ARG A 80 -14.08 5.31 1.41
N ALA A 81 -15.03 5.41 2.32
CA ALA A 81 -14.78 5.93 3.65
C ALA A 81 -13.76 5.08 4.43
N ALA A 82 -13.88 3.75 4.36
CA ALA A 82 -12.95 2.82 4.99
C ALA A 82 -11.56 2.87 4.35
N PHE A 83 -11.49 2.99 3.02
CA PHE A 83 -10.23 3.14 2.27
C PHE A 83 -9.46 4.41 2.70
N TYR A 84 -10.13 5.55 2.78
CA TYR A 84 -9.52 6.79 3.26
C TYR A 84 -9.10 6.72 4.71
N HIS A 85 -9.89 6.06 5.57
CA HIS A 85 -9.53 5.85 6.97
C HIS A 85 -8.19 5.08 7.10
N ASP A 86 -8.03 4.00 6.35
CA ASP A 86 -6.79 3.23 6.35
C ASP A 86 -5.61 4.04 5.77
N MET A 87 -5.86 4.81 4.70
CA MET A 87 -4.85 5.72 4.16
C MET A 87 -4.40 6.76 5.19
N ASP A 88 -5.31 7.29 6.01
CA ASP A 88 -4.98 8.23 7.08
C ASP A 88 -4.01 7.60 8.09
N VAL A 89 -4.31 6.38 8.49
CA VAL A 89 -3.47 5.63 9.42
C VAL A 89 -2.05 5.41 8.86
N ILE A 90 -1.96 5.00 7.60
CA ILE A 90 -0.66 4.79 6.94
C ILE A 90 0.07 6.12 6.72
N ALA A 91 -0.65 7.20 6.40
CA ALA A 91 -0.06 8.53 6.25
C ALA A 91 0.66 9.00 7.53
N GLU A 92 0.09 8.72 8.72
CA GLU A 92 0.75 9.06 9.99
C GLU A 92 2.06 8.29 10.18
N ILE A 93 2.11 7.02 9.79
CA ILE A 93 3.35 6.23 9.81
C ILE A 93 4.39 6.84 8.85
N LEU A 94 3.99 7.14 7.61
CA LEU A 94 4.88 7.70 6.59
C LEU A 94 5.38 9.10 6.96
N ARG A 95 4.58 9.87 7.68
CA ARG A 95 4.94 11.20 8.19
C ARG A 95 6.16 11.17 9.12
N HIS A 96 6.31 10.16 9.96
CA HIS A 96 7.49 10.03 10.81
C HIS A 96 8.79 9.90 10.00
N PHE A 97 8.73 9.24 8.85
CA PHE A 97 9.89 9.19 7.94
C PHE A 97 10.15 10.54 7.28
N GLN A 98 9.10 11.28 6.93
CA GLN A 98 9.22 12.62 6.36
C GLN A 98 9.85 13.60 7.36
N GLU A 99 9.42 13.59 8.61
CA GLU A 99 9.97 14.42 9.69
C GLU A 99 11.48 14.17 9.87
N GLU A 100 11.89 12.91 9.73
CA GLU A 100 13.30 12.51 9.75
C GLU A 100 14.01 12.71 8.40
N ARG A 101 13.32 13.21 7.36
CA ARG A 101 13.86 13.38 6.00
C ARG A 101 14.41 12.09 5.39
N ILE A 102 13.71 10.99 5.61
CA ILE A 102 14.03 9.67 5.06
C ILE A 102 13.11 9.42 3.86
N PRO A 103 13.67 9.30 2.64
CA PRO A 103 12.89 8.93 1.47
C PRO A 103 12.50 7.46 1.51
N ILE A 104 11.34 7.14 0.96
CA ILE A 104 10.81 5.79 0.89
C ILE A 104 10.43 5.48 -0.56
N LEU A 105 10.87 4.34 -1.09
CA LEU A 105 10.27 3.73 -2.27
C LEU A 105 8.91 3.17 -1.84
N TRP A 106 7.85 3.90 -2.14
CA TRP A 106 6.47 3.52 -1.80
C TRP A 106 5.87 2.71 -2.93
N ARG A 107 5.60 1.44 -2.68
CA ARG A 107 5.12 0.46 -3.65
C ARG A 107 3.74 -0.06 -3.25
N PRO A 108 2.70 0.81 -3.32
CA PRO A 108 1.33 0.40 -3.04
C PRO A 108 0.79 -0.44 -4.19
N PHE A 109 -0.25 -1.23 -3.92
CA PHE A 109 -0.95 -2.01 -4.93
C PHE A 109 -0.02 -2.88 -5.80
N HIS A 110 1.01 -3.47 -5.16
CA HIS A 110 1.95 -4.34 -5.85
C HIS A 110 1.24 -5.51 -6.54
N GLU A 111 1.85 -6.03 -7.60
CA GLU A 111 1.30 -7.15 -8.39
C GLU A 111 -0.14 -6.90 -8.89
N SER A 112 -0.49 -5.66 -9.21
CA SER A 112 -1.83 -5.29 -9.70
C SER A 112 -2.15 -5.84 -11.09
N TYR A 113 -1.23 -6.57 -11.70
CA TYR A 113 -1.45 -7.34 -12.91
C TYR A 113 -2.25 -8.62 -12.67
N GLY A 114 -2.27 -9.11 -11.42
CA GLY A 114 -2.98 -10.31 -11.02
C GLY A 114 -4.35 -10.03 -10.41
N THR A 115 -5.14 -11.08 -10.30
CA THR A 115 -6.50 -11.00 -9.71
C THR A 115 -6.57 -11.56 -8.30
N TRP A 116 -5.43 -11.98 -7.74
CA TRP A 116 -5.37 -12.56 -6.39
C TRP A 116 -5.51 -11.55 -5.28
N PHE A 117 -5.08 -10.30 -5.50
CA PHE A 117 -5.28 -9.21 -4.55
C PHE A 117 -6.51 -8.38 -4.91
N TRP A 118 -7.26 -7.91 -3.90
CA TRP A 118 -8.49 -7.15 -4.11
C TRP A 118 -8.27 -5.87 -4.95
N TRP A 119 -7.09 -5.26 -4.89
CA TRP A 119 -6.78 -4.04 -5.66
C TRP A 119 -6.51 -4.30 -7.15
N GLY A 120 -6.18 -5.53 -7.55
CA GLY A 120 -6.02 -5.95 -8.94
C GLY A 120 -7.24 -6.68 -9.51
N ALA A 121 -8.10 -7.22 -8.65
CA ALA A 121 -9.20 -8.12 -9.02
C ALA A 121 -10.23 -7.51 -9.99
N GLN A 122 -10.43 -6.20 -9.92
CA GLN A 122 -11.44 -5.49 -10.71
C GLN A 122 -10.88 -4.91 -12.02
N GLY A 123 -9.66 -5.30 -12.37
CA GLY A 123 -9.02 -4.99 -13.64
C GLY A 123 -8.15 -3.73 -13.63
N PRO A 124 -7.42 -3.52 -14.73
CA PRO A 124 -6.33 -2.55 -14.81
C PRO A 124 -6.76 -1.10 -14.64
N GLU A 125 -7.97 -0.75 -15.07
CA GLU A 125 -8.48 0.61 -14.95
C GLU A 125 -8.79 0.97 -13.48
N VAL A 126 -9.36 0.03 -12.75
CA VAL A 126 -9.64 0.23 -11.32
C VAL A 126 -8.34 0.35 -10.54
N ALA A 127 -7.37 -0.52 -10.76
CA ALA A 127 -6.05 -0.46 -10.12
C ALA A 127 -5.34 0.88 -10.37
N ARG A 128 -5.35 1.36 -11.62
CA ARG A 128 -4.81 2.68 -11.97
C ARG A 128 -5.51 3.80 -11.21
N ASN A 129 -6.83 3.80 -11.16
CA ASN A 129 -7.60 4.85 -10.52
C ASN A 129 -7.42 4.86 -8.99
N LEU A 130 -7.26 3.68 -8.36
CA LEU A 130 -6.87 3.60 -6.94
C LEU A 130 -5.49 4.22 -6.68
N TYR A 131 -4.55 3.98 -7.59
CA TYR A 131 -3.21 4.54 -7.49
C TYR A 131 -3.23 6.06 -7.60
N HIS A 132 -3.95 6.62 -8.59
CA HIS A 132 -4.15 8.07 -8.71
C HIS A 132 -4.78 8.66 -7.46
N LEU A 133 -5.83 8.04 -6.94
CA LEU A 133 -6.52 8.49 -5.75
C LEU A 133 -5.58 8.55 -4.53
N MET A 134 -4.75 7.53 -4.34
CA MET A 134 -3.77 7.52 -3.25
C MET A 134 -2.68 8.56 -3.45
N PHE A 135 -2.15 8.69 -4.67
CA PHE A 135 -1.14 9.69 -5.00
C PHE A 135 -1.64 11.10 -4.70
N ASP A 136 -2.80 11.48 -5.24
CA ASP A 136 -3.39 12.81 -5.06
C ASP A 136 -3.69 13.09 -3.58
N TYR A 137 -4.17 12.10 -2.85
CA TYR A 137 -4.46 12.23 -1.44
C TYR A 137 -3.20 12.40 -0.59
N TYR A 138 -2.17 11.59 -0.82
CA TYR A 138 -0.94 11.66 -0.04
C TYR A 138 -0.11 12.91 -0.36
N THR A 139 -0.02 13.29 -1.62
CA THR A 139 0.74 14.48 -2.02
C THR A 139 0.00 15.79 -1.79
N GLY A 140 -1.31 15.82 -2.03
CA GLY A 140 -2.13 17.02 -1.93
C GLY A 140 -2.70 17.26 -0.54
N GLU A 141 -3.42 16.28 0.02
CA GLU A 141 -4.14 16.47 1.29
C GLU A 141 -3.27 16.16 2.51
N LYS A 142 -2.38 15.16 2.42
CA LYS A 142 -1.51 14.75 3.53
C LYS A 142 -0.15 15.41 3.53
N ASP A 143 0.21 16.14 2.46
CA ASP A 143 1.49 16.85 2.33
C ASP A 143 2.71 15.93 2.52
N LEU A 144 2.64 14.72 1.95
CA LEU A 144 3.72 13.73 2.01
C LEU A 144 4.59 13.84 0.75
N HIS A 145 5.84 14.30 0.91
CA HIS A 145 6.78 14.57 -0.18
C HIS A 145 8.08 13.77 -0.09
N ASN A 146 8.12 12.77 0.77
CA ASN A 146 9.27 11.88 0.95
C ASN A 146 9.09 10.52 0.25
N LEU A 147 8.02 10.36 -0.55
CA LEU A 147 7.71 9.12 -1.25
C LEU A 147 8.24 9.18 -2.68
N LEU A 148 8.97 8.14 -3.08
CA LEU A 148 9.26 7.82 -4.47
C LEU A 148 8.24 6.76 -4.91
N TRP A 149 7.40 7.11 -5.84
CA TRP A 149 6.23 6.31 -6.21
C TRP A 149 6.61 5.18 -7.16
N VAL A 150 6.39 3.95 -6.70
CA VAL A 150 6.73 2.74 -7.44
C VAL A 150 5.47 2.07 -7.99
N TRP A 151 5.35 1.99 -9.29
CA TRP A 151 4.33 1.19 -9.96
C TRP A 151 4.82 -0.24 -10.19
N ASN A 152 3.99 -1.23 -9.83
CA ASN A 152 4.34 -2.64 -9.96
C ASN A 152 3.28 -3.39 -10.77
N SER A 153 3.42 -3.35 -12.09
CA SER A 153 2.59 -4.11 -13.02
C SER A 153 3.21 -4.07 -14.42
N ASP A 154 3.02 -5.12 -15.19
CA ASP A 154 3.39 -5.25 -16.59
C ASP A 154 2.25 -4.96 -17.58
N ILE A 155 1.08 -4.57 -17.08
CA ILE A 155 -0.09 -4.26 -17.91
C ILE A 155 -0.05 -2.80 -18.37
N PRO A 156 0.20 -2.50 -19.66
CA PRO A 156 0.32 -1.12 -20.12
C PRO A 156 -0.94 -0.27 -19.89
N LYS A 157 -2.13 -0.89 -19.95
CA LYS A 157 -3.41 -0.20 -19.71
C LYS A 157 -3.62 0.22 -18.26
N ALA A 158 -2.89 -0.40 -17.34
CA ALA A 158 -2.94 -0.09 -15.92
C ALA A 158 -1.94 1.01 -15.53
N TYR A 159 -1.02 1.38 -16.42
CA TYR A 159 0.02 2.36 -16.11
C TYR A 159 -0.58 3.72 -15.74
N PRO A 160 -0.24 4.27 -14.56
CA PRO A 160 -0.83 5.51 -14.07
C PRO A 160 -0.43 6.77 -14.85
N GLY A 161 0.72 6.76 -15.49
CA GLY A 161 1.30 7.92 -16.17
C GLY A 161 2.59 8.40 -15.53
N ASP A 162 3.46 9.02 -16.34
CA ASP A 162 4.79 9.45 -15.89
C ASP A 162 4.73 10.53 -14.79
N GLU A 163 3.63 11.26 -14.71
CA GLU A 163 3.40 12.27 -13.68
C GLU A 163 3.09 11.69 -12.28
N TYR A 164 2.79 10.39 -12.21
CA TYR A 164 2.44 9.69 -10.97
C TYR A 164 3.51 8.67 -10.54
N VAL A 165 4.46 8.34 -11.41
CA VAL A 165 5.37 7.20 -11.21
C VAL A 165 6.82 7.62 -11.35
N ASP A 166 7.62 7.39 -10.28
CA ASP A 166 9.07 7.59 -10.30
C ASP A 166 9.81 6.32 -10.74
N VAL A 167 9.29 5.13 -10.40
CA VAL A 167 9.94 3.84 -10.66
C VAL A 167 8.91 2.82 -11.14
N VAL A 168 9.22 2.12 -12.22
CA VAL A 168 8.46 0.95 -12.66
C VAL A 168 9.18 -0.32 -12.20
N SER A 169 8.43 -1.25 -11.65
CA SER A 169 8.93 -2.54 -11.17
C SER A 169 8.03 -3.69 -11.58
N MET A 170 8.57 -4.89 -11.55
CA MET A 170 7.84 -6.13 -11.80
C MET A 170 8.43 -7.25 -10.94
N ASP A 171 7.56 -8.08 -10.37
CA ASP A 171 7.97 -9.28 -9.65
C ASP A 171 8.07 -10.46 -10.63
N VAL A 172 9.21 -11.14 -10.59
CA VAL A 172 9.49 -12.27 -11.47
C VAL A 172 9.74 -13.50 -10.61
N TYR A 173 8.86 -14.47 -10.72
CA TYR A 173 8.99 -15.76 -10.07
C TYR A 173 9.63 -16.75 -11.04
N LEU A 174 10.85 -17.19 -10.74
CA LEU A 174 11.50 -18.23 -11.52
C LEU A 174 10.92 -19.60 -11.12
N PRO A 175 10.69 -20.51 -12.11
CA PRO A 175 10.29 -21.86 -11.77
C PRO A 175 11.37 -22.53 -10.92
N GLU A 176 10.94 -23.25 -9.89
CA GLU A 176 11.85 -24.13 -9.14
C GLU A 176 12.39 -25.20 -10.09
N TYR A 177 13.73 -25.34 -10.13
CA TYR A 177 14.40 -26.36 -10.91
C TYR A 177 14.55 -27.65 -10.10
#